data_c6528060fa399fdd7e24ec5d16a55fd7
#
_entry.id   c6528060fa399fdd7e24ec5d16a55fd7
#
_cell.length_a   1.000
_cell.length_b   1.000
_cell.length_c   1.000
_cell.angle_alpha   90.00
_cell.angle_beta   90.00
_cell.angle_gamma   90.00
#
_symmetry.space_group_name_H-M   'P 1'
#
loop_
_entity.id
_entity.type
_entity.pdbx_description
1 polymer ?
#
loop_
_entity_poly.entity_id
_entity_poly.type
_entity_poly.pdbx_seq_one_letter_code
_entity_poly.pdbx_strand_id
1 'polypeptide(L)'
;IVLLLFWLGLHLNTLKLKHKKEKLERAIKERTRETIIQKERIEVQNISIMQKNEELRQANIGLEKARIIAEEASEAQKKFLSVMTHELRTPLNAVIGAAHLLVRNNPRQDQFEDLQILRFSAENLLGLINNILDFTKIESGKVSLEKIGFNLRNLVEEIVSAMKIRAKEKNIEMGCHIDDQIPESVIGDPLRLSQIINNLMGNALKFTDSGSINIELIRRDQTSDEVVVDFLICDTGIGMSKETMENIFELFVQGSSETTRKYGGTGLGLVITQKLLELFNSKILAESHPGVGTCFSFSIRFPVVIPTAKDISVNRENYPFEPFASQRVLLVEDNQVNKLIAGKFLKDWNLTVKSADNGLIALEMVKKEVYSLILMDLQMPEMDGYQASAAIRGIGTEPYISIPIIALTAAARSDVSDQVFKSGMNDFISKPFNPVDLHLKIKKYLG
;
A
#
# COMPACT_ATOMS: atom_id res chain seq x y z
N ILE A 1 79.75 -2.31 80.63
CA ILE A 1 79.24 -3.21 79.55
C ILE A 1 77.83 -2.89 79.24
N VAL A 2 76.90 -2.76 80.18
CA VAL A 2 75.48 -2.48 79.95
C VAL A 2 75.19 -1.16 79.20
N LEU A 3 75.88 -0.06 79.60
CA LEU A 3 75.75 1.24 78.93
C LEU A 3 76.29 1.23 77.49
N LEU A 4 77.28 0.42 77.18
CA LEU A 4 77.86 0.27 75.86
C LEU A 4 76.92 -0.50 74.93
N LEU A 5 76.30 -1.55 75.45
CA LEU A 5 75.22 -2.30 74.69
C LEU A 5 73.98 -1.46 74.42
N PHE A 6 73.58 -0.66 75.40
CA PHE A 6 72.45 0.27 75.22
C PHE A 6 72.78 1.35 74.17
N TRP A 7 73.95 1.95 74.22
CA TRP A 7 74.44 2.93 73.26
C TRP A 7 74.52 2.33 71.81
N LEU A 8 75.05 1.09 71.70
CA LEU A 8 75.17 0.35 70.47
C LEU A 8 73.75 0.07 69.88
N GLY A 9 72.82 -0.34 70.76
CA GLY A 9 71.41 -0.56 70.37
C GLY A 9 70.71 0.73 69.81
N LEU A 10 70.93 1.86 70.48
CA LEU A 10 70.44 3.15 70.06
C LEU A 10 71.08 3.58 68.74
N HIS A 11 72.40 3.36 68.59
CA HIS A 11 73.09 3.71 67.32
C HIS A 11 72.60 2.85 66.12
N LEU A 12 72.45 1.54 66.34
CA LEU A 12 71.90 0.65 65.32
C LEU A 12 70.45 1.01 64.95
N ASN A 13 69.63 1.44 65.89
CA ASN A 13 68.25 1.87 65.65
C ASN A 13 68.22 3.18 64.87
N THR A 14 69.10 4.14 65.21
CA THR A 14 69.21 5.39 64.45
C THR A 14 69.67 5.16 62.99
N LEU A 15 70.64 4.24 62.78
CA LEU A 15 71.08 3.85 61.41
C LEU A 15 69.90 3.18 60.58
N LYS A 16 69.16 2.28 61.26
CA LYS A 16 68.00 1.66 60.62
C LYS A 16 66.88 2.71 60.23
N LEU A 17 66.63 3.64 61.14
CA LEU A 17 65.67 4.73 60.87
C LEU A 17 66.18 5.63 59.78
N LYS A 18 67.43 5.99 59.69
CA LYS A 18 68.06 6.77 58.64
C LYS A 18 67.90 6.06 57.26
N HIS A 19 68.22 4.78 57.21
CA HIS A 19 68.09 3.99 55.97
C HIS A 19 66.65 3.84 55.54
N LYS A 20 65.69 3.67 56.47
CA LYS A 20 64.28 3.61 56.22
C LYS A 20 63.74 4.96 55.67
N LYS A 21 64.21 6.08 56.21
CA LYS A 21 63.91 7.43 55.77
C LYS A 21 64.40 7.67 54.34
N GLU A 22 65.67 7.34 54.03
CA GLU A 22 66.22 7.47 52.68
C GLU A 22 65.46 6.64 51.63
N LYS A 23 65.09 5.41 52.03
CA LYS A 23 64.26 4.54 51.14
C LYS A 23 62.85 5.11 50.85
N LEU A 24 62.22 5.69 51.89
CA LEU A 24 60.92 6.34 51.77
C LEU A 24 60.97 7.60 50.88
N GLU A 25 62.04 8.43 51.09
CA GLU A 25 62.25 9.65 50.29
C GLU A 25 62.47 9.31 48.80
N ARG A 26 63.25 8.23 48.51
CA ARG A 26 63.38 7.75 47.11
C ARG A 26 62.04 7.29 46.51
N ALA A 27 61.25 6.49 47.26
CA ALA A 27 60.00 6.01 46.84
C ALA A 27 58.96 7.16 46.58
N ILE A 28 58.98 8.16 47.48
CA ILE A 28 58.17 9.37 47.32
C ILE A 28 58.56 10.12 46.05
N LYS A 29 59.84 10.32 45.82
CA LYS A 29 60.39 11.03 44.66
C LYS A 29 60.02 10.30 43.34
N GLU A 30 60.12 8.99 43.34
CA GLU A 30 59.76 8.16 42.18
C GLU A 30 58.23 8.22 41.88
N ARG A 31 57.39 8.05 42.88
CA ARG A 31 55.98 8.19 42.82
C ARG A 31 55.50 9.57 42.31
N THR A 32 56.15 10.64 42.84
CA THR A 32 55.83 12.00 42.42
C THR A 32 56.18 12.21 40.94
N ARG A 33 57.36 11.65 40.53
CA ARG A 33 57.74 11.73 39.09
C ARG A 33 56.78 10.99 38.19
N GLU A 34 56.34 9.79 38.57
CA GLU A 34 55.34 9.01 37.82
C GLU A 34 53.99 9.76 37.72
N THR A 35 53.56 10.38 38.85
CA THR A 35 52.31 11.16 38.90
C THR A 35 52.35 12.38 37.97
N ILE A 36 53.50 13.07 37.90
CA ILE A 36 53.69 14.21 36.98
C ILE A 36 53.59 13.75 35.52
N ILE A 37 54.29 12.66 35.17
CA ILE A 37 54.26 12.11 33.81
C ILE A 37 52.83 11.67 33.42
N GLN A 38 52.11 11.04 34.34
CA GLN A 38 50.72 10.64 34.11
C GLN A 38 49.83 11.87 33.92
N LYS A 39 50.00 12.91 34.73
CA LYS A 39 49.26 14.16 34.61
C LYS A 39 49.47 14.84 33.26
N GLU A 40 50.68 14.94 32.78
CA GLU A 40 51.02 15.48 31.47
C GLU A 40 50.41 14.65 30.33
N ARG A 41 50.44 13.32 30.46
CA ARG A 41 49.82 12.43 29.48
C ARG A 41 48.27 12.61 29.40
N ILE A 42 47.62 12.74 30.55
CA ILE A 42 46.18 13.00 30.65
C ILE A 42 45.86 14.36 30.04
N GLU A 43 46.69 15.37 30.25
CA GLU A 43 46.45 16.71 29.72
C GLU A 43 46.55 16.74 28.19
N VAL A 44 47.53 16.05 27.60
CA VAL A 44 47.65 15.87 26.14
C VAL A 44 46.46 15.08 25.57
N GLN A 45 46.05 14.03 26.27
CA GLN A 45 44.86 13.27 25.85
C GLN A 45 43.56 14.12 25.89
N ASN A 46 43.39 14.91 26.94
CA ASN A 46 42.22 15.79 27.04
C ASN A 46 42.18 16.82 25.94
N ILE A 47 43.30 17.45 25.56
CA ILE A 47 43.40 18.37 24.43
C ILE A 47 42.97 17.66 23.12
N SER A 48 43.50 16.45 22.89
CA SER A 48 43.17 15.66 21.70
C SER A 48 41.65 15.28 21.66
N ILE A 49 41.08 14.92 22.81
CA ILE A 49 39.66 14.62 22.95
C ILE A 49 38.82 15.88 22.66
N MET A 50 39.19 17.04 23.19
CA MET A 50 38.50 18.30 22.91
C MET A 50 38.53 18.65 21.44
N GLN A 51 39.66 18.49 20.75
CA GLN A 51 39.74 18.72 19.29
C GLN A 51 38.83 17.77 18.51
N LYS A 52 38.88 16.47 18.83
CA LYS A 52 37.99 15.50 18.15
C LYS A 52 36.49 15.74 18.42
N ASN A 53 36.15 16.16 19.62
CA ASN A 53 34.78 16.52 19.94
C ASN A 53 34.27 17.72 19.13
N GLU A 54 35.12 18.74 18.93
CA GLU A 54 34.78 19.89 18.13
C GLU A 54 34.66 19.51 16.65
N GLU A 55 35.55 18.67 16.09
CA GLU A 55 35.44 18.12 14.73
C GLU A 55 34.13 17.33 14.54
N LEU A 56 33.82 16.45 15.49
CA LEU A 56 32.57 15.69 15.49
C LEU A 56 31.33 16.61 15.54
N ARG A 57 31.37 17.65 16.34
CA ARG A 57 30.30 18.63 16.46
C ARG A 57 30.06 19.36 15.12
N GLN A 58 31.12 19.79 14.45
CA GLN A 58 31.04 20.44 13.14
C GLN A 58 30.54 19.49 12.06
N ALA A 59 30.99 18.25 12.05
CA ALA A 59 30.51 17.20 11.15
C ALA A 59 29.01 16.91 11.35
N ASN A 60 28.57 16.81 12.60
CA ASN A 60 27.14 16.61 12.91
C ASN A 60 26.27 17.78 12.46
N ILE A 61 26.72 19.02 12.64
CA ILE A 61 26.01 20.21 12.13
C ILE A 61 25.92 20.18 10.61
N GLY A 62 27.01 19.80 9.92
CA GLY A 62 27.03 19.65 8.47
C GLY A 62 26.07 18.57 7.98
N LEU A 63 26.07 17.41 8.61
CA LEU A 63 25.15 16.31 8.29
C LEU A 63 23.68 16.69 8.50
N GLU A 64 23.36 17.36 9.61
CA GLU A 64 21.99 17.80 9.89
C GLU A 64 21.47 18.80 8.86
N LYS A 65 22.31 19.78 8.45
CA LYS A 65 21.96 20.71 7.37
C LYS A 65 21.74 19.99 6.05
N ALA A 66 22.62 19.06 5.68
CA ALA A 66 22.47 18.27 4.46
C ALA A 66 21.20 17.41 4.48
N ARG A 67 20.87 16.82 5.65
CA ARG A 67 19.63 16.07 5.84
C ARG A 67 18.40 16.92 5.62
N ILE A 68 18.32 18.12 6.23
CA ILE A 68 17.19 19.03 6.09
C ILE A 68 17.00 19.41 4.61
N ILE A 69 18.07 19.80 3.92
CA ILE A 69 17.99 20.16 2.49
C ILE A 69 17.50 18.98 1.64
N ALA A 70 17.97 17.77 1.92
CA ALA A 70 17.53 16.58 1.21
C ALA A 70 16.06 16.23 1.48
N GLU A 71 15.60 16.40 2.72
CA GLU A 71 14.20 16.20 3.11
C GLU A 71 13.28 17.22 2.43
N GLU A 72 13.64 18.51 2.43
CA GLU A 72 12.89 19.57 1.76
C GLU A 72 12.80 19.35 0.25
N ALA A 73 13.90 18.97 -0.39
CA ALA A 73 13.93 18.65 -1.83
C ALA A 73 13.04 17.44 -2.15
N SER A 74 13.10 16.39 -1.32
CA SER A 74 12.23 15.21 -1.45
C SER A 74 10.76 15.55 -1.28
N GLU A 75 10.40 16.40 -0.31
CA GLU A 75 9.00 16.83 -0.12
C GLU A 75 8.50 17.69 -1.28
N ALA A 76 9.32 18.62 -1.76
CA ALA A 76 8.99 19.45 -2.92
C ALA A 76 8.75 18.59 -4.18
N GLN A 77 9.62 17.60 -4.43
CA GLN A 77 9.47 16.65 -5.53
C GLN A 77 8.17 15.83 -5.42
N LYS A 78 7.84 15.33 -4.22
CA LYS A 78 6.60 14.57 -3.95
C LYS A 78 5.35 15.42 -4.20
N LYS A 79 5.34 16.66 -3.71
CA LYS A 79 4.24 17.61 -3.91
C LYS A 79 4.07 17.94 -5.38
N PHE A 80 5.16 18.20 -6.10
CA PHE A 80 5.14 18.46 -7.53
C PHE A 80 4.52 17.30 -8.31
N LEU A 81 4.99 16.06 -8.08
CA LEU A 81 4.47 14.87 -8.75
C LEU A 81 2.98 14.64 -8.45
N SER A 82 2.54 14.87 -7.22
CA SER A 82 1.13 14.73 -6.84
C SER A 82 0.23 15.73 -7.56
N VAL A 83 0.63 17.01 -7.61
CA VAL A 83 -0.12 18.06 -8.31
C VAL A 83 -0.13 17.79 -9.82
N MET A 84 1.05 17.53 -10.43
CA MET A 84 1.15 17.26 -11.86
C MET A 84 0.29 16.07 -12.29
N THR A 85 0.20 15.04 -11.47
CA THR A 85 -0.67 13.89 -11.79
C THR A 85 -2.14 14.26 -11.81
N HIS A 86 -2.60 15.06 -10.84
CA HIS A 86 -3.98 15.52 -10.83
C HIS A 86 -4.27 16.36 -12.08
N GLU A 87 -3.37 17.31 -12.38
CA GLU A 87 -3.50 18.20 -13.53
C GLU A 87 -3.42 17.48 -14.89
N LEU A 88 -2.69 16.36 -14.97
CA LEU A 88 -2.63 15.52 -16.18
C LEU A 88 -3.80 14.54 -16.27
N ARG A 89 -4.29 14.03 -15.16
CA ARG A 89 -5.43 13.08 -15.14
C ARG A 89 -6.70 13.71 -15.66
N THR A 90 -7.01 14.94 -15.28
CA THR A 90 -8.24 15.63 -15.64
C THR A 90 -8.41 15.77 -17.16
N PRO A 91 -7.49 16.38 -17.92
CA PRO A 91 -7.62 16.48 -19.37
C PRO A 91 -7.57 15.11 -20.06
N LEU A 92 -6.80 14.15 -19.52
CA LEU A 92 -6.70 12.83 -20.11
C LEU A 92 -8.00 12.03 -19.97
N ASN A 93 -8.67 12.11 -18.83
CA ASN A 93 -10.00 11.54 -18.65
C ASN A 93 -11.03 12.18 -19.61
N ALA A 94 -10.92 13.47 -19.87
CA ALA A 94 -11.78 14.15 -20.86
C ALA A 94 -11.52 13.60 -22.28
N VAL A 95 -10.27 13.37 -22.66
CA VAL A 95 -9.90 12.78 -23.96
C VAL A 95 -10.43 11.34 -24.08
N ILE A 96 -10.24 10.52 -23.04
CA ILE A 96 -10.76 9.14 -22.99
C ILE A 96 -12.30 9.14 -23.09
N GLY A 97 -12.95 10.02 -22.34
CA GLY A 97 -14.41 10.15 -22.37
C GLY A 97 -14.94 10.59 -23.74
N ALA A 98 -14.29 11.58 -24.37
CA ALA A 98 -14.64 12.03 -25.71
C ALA A 98 -14.46 10.92 -26.77
N ALA A 99 -13.32 10.21 -26.72
CA ALA A 99 -13.06 9.08 -27.61
C ALA A 99 -14.12 7.97 -27.43
N HIS A 100 -14.49 7.66 -26.19
CA HIS A 100 -15.52 6.68 -25.88
C HIS A 100 -16.89 7.08 -26.44
N LEU A 101 -17.28 8.34 -26.29
CA LEU A 101 -18.53 8.86 -26.84
C LEU A 101 -18.55 8.81 -28.39
N LEU A 102 -17.44 9.17 -29.04
CA LEU A 102 -17.30 9.11 -30.49
C LEU A 102 -17.37 7.69 -31.03
N VAL A 103 -16.71 6.72 -30.37
CA VAL A 103 -16.82 5.29 -30.73
C VAL A 103 -18.27 4.80 -30.61
N ARG A 104 -19.01 5.27 -29.62
CA ARG A 104 -20.42 4.88 -29.39
C ARG A 104 -21.40 5.49 -30.37
N ASN A 105 -21.03 6.58 -31.03
CA ASN A 105 -21.88 7.31 -31.97
C ASN A 105 -21.76 6.82 -33.43
N ASN A 106 -21.46 5.53 -33.65
CA ASN A 106 -21.33 4.92 -34.97
C ASN A 106 -20.36 5.68 -35.89
N PRO A 107 -19.06 5.77 -35.52
CA PRO A 107 -18.06 6.43 -36.36
C PRO A 107 -17.89 5.69 -37.69
N ARG A 108 -17.45 6.39 -38.73
CA ARG A 108 -17.06 5.75 -39.98
C ARG A 108 -15.90 4.77 -39.73
N GLN A 109 -15.77 3.76 -40.59
CA GLN A 109 -14.80 2.69 -40.44
C GLN A 109 -13.34 3.21 -40.35
N ASP A 110 -13.02 4.23 -41.17
CA ASP A 110 -11.72 4.91 -41.17
C ASP A 110 -11.46 5.67 -39.86
N GLN A 111 -12.49 6.23 -39.23
CA GLN A 111 -12.38 6.93 -37.94
C GLN A 111 -12.33 5.99 -36.75
N PHE A 112 -12.88 4.78 -36.87
CA PHE A 112 -12.95 3.83 -35.75
C PHE A 112 -11.55 3.39 -35.32
N GLU A 113 -10.65 3.10 -36.26
CA GLU A 113 -9.26 2.72 -35.98
C GLU A 113 -8.50 3.86 -35.31
N ASP A 114 -8.62 5.08 -35.80
CA ASP A 114 -7.98 6.27 -35.20
C ASP A 114 -8.47 6.53 -33.79
N LEU A 115 -9.78 6.40 -33.54
CA LEU A 115 -10.38 6.57 -32.22
C LEU A 115 -9.93 5.48 -31.24
N GLN A 116 -9.74 4.25 -31.70
CA GLN A 116 -9.18 3.16 -30.91
C GLN A 116 -7.72 3.45 -30.50
N ILE A 117 -6.90 3.91 -31.46
CA ILE A 117 -5.50 4.28 -31.20
C ILE A 117 -5.44 5.43 -30.20
N LEU A 118 -6.27 6.45 -30.37
CA LEU A 118 -6.32 7.61 -29.47
C LEU A 118 -6.72 7.19 -28.05
N ARG A 119 -7.76 6.37 -27.91
CA ARG A 119 -8.20 5.84 -26.61
C ARG A 119 -7.10 5.03 -25.97
N PHE A 120 -6.50 4.08 -26.70
CA PHE A 120 -5.43 3.23 -26.19
C PHE A 120 -4.21 4.04 -25.72
N SER A 121 -3.84 5.06 -26.50
CA SER A 121 -2.72 5.95 -26.13
C SER A 121 -3.01 6.76 -24.88
N ALA A 122 -4.23 7.26 -24.74
CA ALA A 122 -4.66 8.01 -23.56
C ALA A 122 -4.74 7.14 -22.30
N GLU A 123 -5.29 5.92 -22.42
CA GLU A 123 -5.33 4.93 -21.31
C GLU A 123 -3.92 4.51 -20.87
N ASN A 124 -2.99 4.30 -21.82
CA ASN A 124 -1.61 3.99 -21.52
C ASN A 124 -0.90 5.13 -20.78
N LEU A 125 -1.11 6.37 -21.21
CA LEU A 125 -0.52 7.54 -20.55
C LEU A 125 -1.07 7.70 -19.12
N LEU A 126 -2.37 7.49 -18.93
CA LEU A 126 -2.98 7.50 -17.60
C LEU A 126 -2.40 6.40 -16.70
N GLY A 127 -2.18 5.20 -17.24
CA GLY A 127 -1.50 4.10 -16.55
C GLY A 127 -0.07 4.45 -16.12
N LEU A 128 0.70 5.10 -17.01
CA LEU A 128 2.05 5.61 -16.71
C LEU A 128 2.04 6.58 -15.52
N ILE A 129 1.18 7.58 -15.57
CA ILE A 129 1.02 8.61 -14.55
C ILE A 129 0.67 7.98 -13.20
N ASN A 130 -0.28 7.04 -13.18
CA ASN A 130 -0.66 6.33 -11.96
C ASN A 130 0.48 5.48 -11.40
N ASN A 131 1.26 4.80 -12.25
CA ASN A 131 2.42 4.03 -11.83
C ASN A 131 3.51 4.91 -11.20
N ILE A 132 3.79 6.09 -11.75
CA ILE A 132 4.74 7.04 -11.16
C ILE A 132 4.26 7.51 -9.78
N LEU A 133 2.96 7.79 -9.64
CA LEU A 133 2.39 8.16 -8.34
C LEU A 133 2.49 7.02 -7.30
N ASP A 134 2.13 5.82 -7.71
CA ASP A 134 2.19 4.66 -6.80
C ASP A 134 3.63 4.42 -6.36
N PHE A 135 4.59 4.48 -7.29
CA PHE A 135 6.01 4.39 -6.96
C PHE A 135 6.43 5.44 -5.93
N THR A 136 6.09 6.72 -6.16
CA THR A 136 6.48 7.81 -5.24
C THR A 136 5.82 7.72 -3.87
N LYS A 137 4.56 7.25 -3.79
CA LYS A 137 3.87 7.01 -2.53
C LYS A 137 4.50 5.87 -1.73
N ILE A 138 4.87 4.77 -2.41
CA ILE A 138 5.51 3.62 -1.78
C ILE A 138 6.91 4.00 -1.29
N GLU A 139 7.73 4.64 -2.12
CA GLU A 139 9.08 5.09 -1.78
C GLU A 139 9.10 6.07 -0.60
N SER A 140 8.07 6.91 -0.50
CA SER A 140 7.92 7.84 0.63
C SER A 140 7.44 7.19 1.94
N GLY A 141 7.22 5.88 1.98
CA GLY A 141 6.71 5.18 3.15
C GLY A 141 5.28 5.56 3.56
N LYS A 142 4.53 6.24 2.67
CA LYS A 142 3.14 6.68 2.93
C LYS A 142 2.10 5.59 2.66
N VAL A 143 2.51 4.46 2.08
CA VAL A 143 1.64 3.32 1.84
C VAL A 143 1.80 2.34 3.00
N SER A 144 0.74 2.14 3.74
CA SER A 144 0.60 1.05 4.71
C SER A 144 -0.34 0.00 4.14
N LEU A 145 -0.05 -1.27 4.37
CA LEU A 145 -0.95 -2.36 3.99
C LEU A 145 -2.22 -2.32 4.83
N GLU A 146 -3.35 -2.49 4.19
CA GLU A 146 -4.62 -2.70 4.87
C GLU A 146 -4.69 -4.12 5.45
N LYS A 147 -5.43 -4.28 6.54
CA LYS A 147 -5.67 -5.58 7.19
C LYS A 147 -7.16 -5.92 7.10
N ILE A 148 -7.56 -6.40 5.92
CA ILE A 148 -8.94 -6.72 5.61
C ILE A 148 -9.07 -8.24 5.46
N GLY A 149 -10.11 -8.83 6.03
CA GLY A 149 -10.47 -10.22 5.77
C GLY A 149 -11.01 -10.38 4.34
N PHE A 150 -10.44 -11.26 3.54
CA PHE A 150 -10.88 -11.51 2.17
C PHE A 150 -10.68 -12.97 1.76
N ASN A 151 -11.42 -13.41 0.74
CA ASN A 151 -11.25 -14.72 0.14
C ASN A 151 -10.17 -14.68 -0.94
N LEU A 152 -9.03 -15.33 -0.67
CA LEU A 152 -7.87 -15.31 -1.55
C LEU A 152 -8.15 -16.05 -2.87
N ARG A 153 -8.89 -17.18 -2.82
CA ARG A 153 -9.26 -17.97 -3.99
C ARG A 153 -10.10 -17.12 -4.95
N ASN A 154 -11.19 -16.52 -4.46
CA ASN A 154 -12.06 -15.70 -5.27
C ASN A 154 -11.32 -14.53 -5.92
N LEU A 155 -10.45 -13.85 -5.18
CA LEU A 155 -9.65 -12.75 -5.71
C LEU A 155 -8.81 -13.18 -6.92
N VAL A 156 -8.14 -14.32 -6.82
CA VAL A 156 -7.27 -14.82 -7.92
C VAL A 156 -8.11 -15.32 -9.09
N GLU A 157 -9.20 -16.02 -8.84
CA GLU A 157 -10.10 -16.53 -9.89
C GLU A 157 -10.77 -15.38 -10.66
N GLU A 158 -11.17 -14.29 -10.00
CA GLU A 158 -11.70 -13.08 -10.64
C GLU A 158 -10.67 -12.42 -11.57
N ILE A 159 -9.41 -12.29 -11.12
CA ILE A 159 -8.33 -11.74 -11.94
C ILE A 159 -8.08 -12.61 -13.17
N VAL A 160 -7.97 -13.92 -12.98
CA VAL A 160 -7.75 -14.87 -14.08
C VAL A 160 -8.92 -14.85 -15.06
N SER A 161 -10.15 -14.82 -14.57
CA SER A 161 -11.37 -14.78 -15.41
C SER A 161 -11.41 -13.52 -16.28
N ALA A 162 -11.06 -12.37 -15.74
CA ALA A 162 -10.97 -11.12 -16.50
C ALA A 162 -9.89 -11.18 -17.59
N MET A 163 -8.77 -11.86 -17.33
CA MET A 163 -7.67 -12.00 -18.30
C MET A 163 -7.90 -13.08 -19.35
N LYS A 164 -8.68 -14.12 -19.04
CA LYS A 164 -9.04 -15.20 -19.99
C LYS A 164 -9.67 -14.68 -21.28
N ILE A 165 -10.43 -13.58 -21.20
CA ILE A 165 -11.05 -12.97 -22.39
C ILE A 165 -9.98 -12.52 -23.38
N ARG A 166 -8.97 -11.76 -22.89
CA ARG A 166 -7.85 -11.29 -23.71
C ARG A 166 -6.90 -12.40 -24.16
N ALA A 167 -6.69 -13.42 -23.32
CA ALA A 167 -5.89 -14.58 -23.65
C ALA A 167 -6.51 -15.38 -24.81
N LYS A 168 -7.84 -15.52 -24.80
CA LYS A 168 -8.58 -16.19 -25.87
C LYS A 168 -8.45 -15.49 -27.23
N GLU A 169 -8.40 -14.16 -27.26
CA GLU A 169 -8.18 -13.39 -28.49
C GLU A 169 -6.80 -13.68 -29.12
N LYS A 170 -5.82 -14.05 -28.30
CA LYS A 170 -4.46 -14.44 -28.73
C LYS A 170 -4.26 -15.96 -28.87
N ASN A 171 -5.27 -16.78 -28.63
CA ASN A 171 -5.18 -18.25 -28.57
C ASN A 171 -4.15 -18.75 -27.51
N ILE A 172 -4.08 -18.08 -26.34
CA ILE A 172 -3.24 -18.46 -25.22
C ILE A 172 -4.09 -19.23 -24.21
N GLU A 173 -3.59 -20.40 -23.79
CA GLU A 173 -4.20 -21.18 -22.71
C GLU A 173 -3.90 -20.54 -21.36
N MET A 174 -4.92 -20.40 -20.50
CA MET A 174 -4.75 -19.82 -19.17
C MET A 174 -5.21 -20.77 -18.08
N GLY A 175 -4.23 -21.26 -17.29
CA GLY A 175 -4.42 -22.14 -16.15
C GLY A 175 -4.47 -21.37 -14.83
N CYS A 176 -5.26 -21.91 -13.88
CA CYS A 176 -5.29 -21.43 -12.49
C CYS A 176 -5.36 -22.66 -11.59
N HIS A 177 -4.39 -22.83 -10.72
CA HIS A 177 -4.35 -23.89 -9.73
C HIS A 177 -4.20 -23.29 -8.33
N ILE A 178 -5.12 -23.60 -7.44
CA ILE A 178 -5.11 -23.10 -6.06
C ILE A 178 -5.25 -24.28 -5.12
N ASP A 179 -4.25 -24.49 -4.28
CA ASP A 179 -4.23 -25.56 -3.28
C ASP A 179 -5.48 -25.48 -2.39
N ASP A 180 -6.22 -26.59 -2.28
CA ASP A 180 -7.45 -26.67 -1.50
C ASP A 180 -7.23 -26.53 0.02
N GLN A 181 -5.98 -26.65 0.45
CA GLN A 181 -5.60 -26.49 1.86
C GLN A 181 -5.37 -25.03 2.26
N ILE A 182 -5.45 -24.07 1.32
CA ILE A 182 -5.39 -22.63 1.64
C ILE A 182 -6.72 -22.24 2.30
N PRO A 183 -6.70 -21.57 3.46
CA PRO A 183 -7.92 -21.11 4.14
C PRO A 183 -8.76 -20.18 3.23
N GLU A 184 -10.08 -20.35 3.29
CA GLU A 184 -10.99 -19.51 2.47
C GLU A 184 -10.85 -18.02 2.76
N SER A 185 -10.62 -17.65 4.02
CA SER A 185 -10.48 -16.25 4.42
C SER A 185 -9.15 -15.98 5.09
N VAL A 186 -8.44 -15.00 4.57
CA VAL A 186 -7.15 -14.52 5.07
C VAL A 186 -7.22 -13.01 5.33
N ILE A 187 -6.32 -12.49 6.19
CA ILE A 187 -6.24 -11.06 6.48
C ILE A 187 -5.08 -10.47 5.68
N GLY A 188 -5.34 -9.41 4.93
CA GLY A 188 -4.32 -8.73 4.13
C GLY A 188 -4.88 -7.55 3.37
N ASP A 189 -4.15 -7.11 2.35
CA ASP A 189 -4.55 -6.02 1.46
C ASP A 189 -4.88 -6.60 0.07
N PRO A 190 -6.17 -6.88 -0.22
CA PRO A 190 -6.58 -7.46 -1.50
C PRO A 190 -6.31 -6.53 -2.68
N LEU A 191 -6.34 -5.21 -2.48
CA LEU A 191 -6.09 -4.24 -3.55
C LEU A 191 -4.62 -4.29 -3.99
N ARG A 192 -3.68 -4.30 -3.05
CA ARG A 192 -2.25 -4.37 -3.36
C ARG A 192 -1.85 -5.74 -3.90
N LEU A 193 -2.44 -6.80 -3.36
CA LEU A 193 -2.23 -8.15 -3.91
C LEU A 193 -2.75 -8.26 -5.35
N SER A 194 -3.94 -7.74 -5.63
CA SER A 194 -4.47 -7.66 -7.00
C SER A 194 -3.55 -6.88 -7.93
N GLN A 195 -2.98 -5.76 -7.46
CA GLN A 195 -2.04 -4.95 -8.24
C GLN A 195 -0.78 -5.76 -8.63
N ILE A 196 -0.22 -6.52 -7.69
CA ILE A 196 0.91 -7.43 -7.93
C ILE A 196 0.55 -8.47 -9.00
N ILE A 197 -0.53 -9.22 -8.77
CA ILE A 197 -0.95 -10.31 -9.66
C ILE A 197 -1.30 -9.78 -11.05
N ASN A 198 -2.08 -8.69 -11.15
CA ASN A 198 -2.44 -8.07 -12.43
C ASN A 198 -1.21 -7.61 -13.23
N ASN A 199 -0.19 -7.05 -12.56
CA ASN A 199 1.02 -6.62 -13.23
C ASN A 199 1.82 -7.81 -13.78
N LEU A 200 2.00 -8.88 -13.00
CA LEU A 200 2.73 -10.07 -13.43
C LEU A 200 2.00 -10.85 -14.53
N MET A 201 0.70 -11.09 -14.36
CA MET A 201 -0.15 -11.74 -15.36
C MET A 201 -0.27 -10.89 -16.64
N GLY A 202 -0.35 -9.56 -16.50
CA GLY A 202 -0.35 -8.63 -17.63
C GLY A 202 0.95 -8.70 -18.43
N ASN A 203 2.10 -8.81 -17.76
CA ASN A 203 3.39 -9.02 -18.41
C ASN A 203 3.44 -10.39 -19.10
N ALA A 204 2.99 -11.45 -18.46
CA ALA A 204 2.89 -12.78 -19.08
C ALA A 204 2.07 -12.74 -20.38
N LEU A 205 0.87 -12.12 -20.34
CA LEU A 205 -0.01 -12.00 -21.52
C LEU A 205 0.59 -11.12 -22.61
N LYS A 206 1.38 -10.13 -22.24
CA LYS A 206 2.04 -9.22 -23.15
C LYS A 206 3.17 -9.89 -23.92
N PHE A 207 3.99 -10.68 -23.24
CA PHE A 207 5.20 -11.31 -23.80
C PHE A 207 4.99 -12.74 -24.30
N THR A 208 3.77 -13.26 -24.24
CA THR A 208 3.39 -14.54 -24.83
C THR A 208 2.55 -14.27 -26.08
N ASP A 209 3.02 -14.72 -27.24
CA ASP A 209 2.28 -14.64 -28.50
C ASP A 209 1.42 -15.90 -28.72
N SER A 210 1.86 -17.07 -28.22
CA SER A 210 1.16 -18.36 -28.25
C SER A 210 1.69 -19.29 -27.16
N GLY A 211 0.89 -20.23 -26.71
CA GLY A 211 1.25 -21.16 -25.64
C GLY A 211 0.36 -21.02 -24.41
N SER A 212 0.93 -21.01 -23.21
CA SER A 212 0.17 -21.01 -21.96
C SER A 212 0.70 -20.04 -20.91
N ILE A 213 -0.21 -19.60 -20.03
CA ILE A 213 0.09 -18.81 -18.83
C ILE A 213 -0.58 -19.52 -17.65
N ASN A 214 0.17 -19.80 -16.61
CA ASN A 214 -0.33 -20.49 -15.44
C ASN A 214 -0.09 -19.65 -14.18
N ILE A 215 -1.08 -19.59 -13.31
CA ILE A 215 -0.94 -19.10 -11.95
C ILE A 215 -1.19 -20.25 -10.99
N GLU A 216 -0.27 -20.45 -10.05
CA GLU A 216 -0.37 -21.49 -9.03
C GLU A 216 -0.21 -20.87 -7.65
N LEU A 217 -1.10 -21.23 -6.74
CA LEU A 217 -1.04 -20.90 -5.32
C LEU A 217 -0.83 -22.20 -4.54
N ILE A 218 0.27 -22.28 -3.81
CA ILE A 218 0.66 -23.48 -3.06
C ILE A 218 0.78 -23.09 -1.58
N ARG A 219 0.14 -23.83 -0.71
CA ARG A 219 0.34 -23.69 0.73
C ARG A 219 1.70 -24.24 1.12
N ARG A 220 2.60 -23.36 1.57
CA ARG A 220 3.94 -23.74 2.00
C ARG A 220 3.98 -24.17 3.46
N ASP A 221 3.34 -23.42 4.34
CA ASP A 221 3.31 -23.64 5.77
C ASP A 221 2.04 -23.06 6.38
N GLN A 222 1.58 -23.59 7.50
CA GLN A 222 0.43 -23.08 8.24
C GLN A 222 0.60 -23.31 9.73
N THR A 223 0.33 -22.27 10.51
CA THR A 223 0.15 -22.33 11.95
C THR A 223 -1.33 -22.13 12.31
N SER A 224 -1.66 -22.11 13.61
CA SER A 224 -3.03 -21.77 14.03
C SER A 224 -3.51 -20.40 13.54
N ASP A 225 -2.60 -19.44 13.42
CA ASP A 225 -2.91 -18.03 13.25
C ASP A 225 -2.47 -17.45 11.91
N GLU A 226 -1.62 -18.17 11.16
CA GLU A 226 -1.03 -17.69 9.91
C GLU A 226 -0.88 -18.82 8.87
N VAL A 227 -1.01 -18.45 7.60
CA VAL A 227 -0.70 -19.31 6.45
C VAL A 227 0.35 -18.63 5.56
N VAL A 228 1.33 -19.40 5.09
CA VAL A 228 2.29 -18.95 4.07
C VAL A 228 1.88 -19.55 2.73
N VAL A 229 1.62 -18.68 1.76
CA VAL A 229 1.21 -19.05 0.41
C VAL A 229 2.29 -18.64 -0.57
N ASP A 230 2.75 -19.61 -1.37
CA ASP A 230 3.65 -19.39 -2.49
C ASP A 230 2.80 -19.11 -3.74
N PHE A 231 3.12 -18.05 -4.44
CA PHE A 231 2.53 -17.67 -5.73
C PHE A 231 3.55 -17.92 -6.83
N LEU A 232 3.15 -18.65 -7.86
CA LEU A 232 3.93 -18.89 -9.06
C LEU A 232 3.13 -18.40 -10.27
N ILE A 233 3.72 -17.54 -11.08
CA ILE A 233 3.11 -17.01 -12.31
C ILE A 233 4.10 -17.30 -13.44
N CYS A 234 3.76 -18.28 -14.26
CA CYS A 234 4.64 -18.80 -15.30
C CYS A 234 4.00 -18.64 -16.67
N ASP A 235 4.78 -18.18 -17.64
CA ASP A 235 4.41 -18.05 -19.04
C ASP A 235 5.37 -18.85 -19.94
N THR A 236 4.91 -19.23 -21.12
CA THR A 236 5.72 -19.85 -22.19
C THR A 236 6.07 -18.85 -23.28
N GLY A 237 6.28 -17.59 -22.92
CA GLY A 237 6.59 -16.51 -23.85
C GLY A 237 8.04 -16.46 -24.32
N ILE A 238 8.45 -15.29 -24.77
CA ILE A 238 9.81 -15.09 -25.35
C ILE A 238 10.95 -15.32 -24.36
N GLY A 239 10.68 -15.29 -23.06
CA GLY A 239 11.70 -15.35 -22.01
C GLY A 239 12.66 -14.17 -22.02
N MET A 240 13.67 -14.22 -21.15
CA MET A 240 14.66 -13.16 -20.96
C MET A 240 16.08 -13.73 -20.98
N SER A 241 17.03 -12.93 -21.49
CA SER A 241 18.46 -13.23 -21.36
C SER A 241 18.93 -12.98 -19.91
N LYS A 242 20.08 -13.57 -19.55
CA LYS A 242 20.67 -13.38 -18.21
C LYS A 242 20.95 -11.90 -17.92
N GLU A 243 21.44 -11.16 -18.90
CA GLU A 243 21.69 -9.73 -18.80
C GLU A 243 20.40 -8.91 -18.54
N THR A 244 19.31 -9.27 -19.22
CA THR A 244 17.99 -8.65 -18.98
C THR A 244 17.49 -9.00 -17.59
N MET A 245 17.62 -10.25 -17.14
CA MET A 245 17.20 -10.72 -15.82
C MET A 245 17.89 -9.95 -14.68
N GLU A 246 19.16 -9.61 -14.81
CA GLU A 246 19.92 -8.89 -13.78
C GLU A 246 19.36 -7.48 -13.55
N ASN A 247 18.72 -6.88 -14.57
CA ASN A 247 18.30 -5.47 -14.55
C ASN A 247 16.77 -5.25 -14.59
N ILE A 248 15.95 -6.32 -14.62
CA ILE A 248 14.47 -6.19 -14.76
C ILE A 248 13.78 -5.44 -13.62
N PHE A 249 14.43 -5.30 -12.48
CA PHE A 249 13.95 -4.56 -11.32
C PHE A 249 14.54 -3.15 -11.20
N GLU A 250 15.29 -2.68 -12.21
CA GLU A 250 15.75 -1.30 -12.26
C GLU A 250 14.71 -0.39 -12.92
N LEU A 251 14.70 0.89 -12.49
CA LEU A 251 13.76 1.87 -12.98
C LEU A 251 13.99 2.17 -14.48
N PHE A 252 12.90 2.16 -15.25
CA PHE A 252 12.89 2.47 -16.68
C PHE A 252 13.71 1.52 -17.56
N VAL A 253 14.18 0.40 -17.00
CA VAL A 253 14.84 -0.63 -17.78
C VAL A 253 13.80 -1.43 -18.56
N GLN A 254 14.07 -1.60 -19.85
CA GLN A 254 13.25 -2.38 -20.77
C GLN A 254 14.19 -3.33 -21.52
N GLY A 255 13.65 -4.43 -22.02
CA GLY A 255 14.40 -5.35 -22.86
C GLY A 255 14.99 -4.66 -24.11
N SER A 256 15.42 -5.40 -25.08
CA SER A 256 16.04 -4.84 -26.31
C SER A 256 15.13 -3.82 -27.00
N SER A 257 15.74 -2.94 -27.83
CA SER A 257 15.00 -1.93 -28.62
C SER A 257 13.92 -2.51 -29.53
N GLU A 258 14.04 -3.79 -29.93
CA GLU A 258 13.04 -4.52 -30.72
C GLU A 258 11.84 -4.95 -29.87
N THR A 259 12.08 -5.42 -28.65
CA THR A 259 11.01 -5.77 -27.68
C THR A 259 10.22 -4.53 -27.27
N THR A 260 10.89 -3.40 -27.13
CA THR A 260 10.25 -2.11 -26.77
C THR A 260 9.33 -1.63 -27.90
N ARG A 261 9.73 -1.77 -29.15
CA ARG A 261 8.88 -1.40 -30.29
C ARG A 261 7.65 -2.29 -30.46
N LYS A 262 7.81 -3.61 -30.25
CA LYS A 262 6.72 -4.58 -30.47
C LYS A 262 5.71 -4.59 -29.32
N TYR A 263 6.19 -4.52 -28.06
CA TYR A 263 5.36 -4.76 -26.90
C TYR A 263 5.15 -3.51 -26.03
N GLY A 264 5.98 -2.46 -26.14
CA GLY A 264 5.87 -1.24 -25.33
C GLY A 264 6.04 -1.50 -23.82
N GLY A 265 5.87 -0.48 -23.02
CA GLY A 265 5.83 -0.60 -21.56
C GLY A 265 6.44 0.60 -20.86
N THR A 266 6.35 0.67 -19.55
CA THR A 266 6.85 1.80 -18.75
C THR A 266 8.16 1.51 -18.04
N GLY A 267 8.51 0.21 -17.89
CA GLY A 267 9.62 -0.23 -17.06
C GLY A 267 9.41 0.01 -15.54
N LEU A 268 8.19 0.38 -15.13
CA LEU A 268 7.88 0.66 -13.73
C LEU A 268 7.12 -0.49 -13.04
N GLY A 269 6.43 -1.33 -13.81
CA GLY A 269 5.55 -2.34 -13.24
C GLY A 269 6.26 -3.32 -12.31
N LEU A 270 7.38 -3.92 -12.73
CA LEU A 270 8.13 -4.87 -11.90
C LEU A 270 8.76 -4.21 -10.67
N VAL A 271 9.24 -2.97 -10.81
CA VAL A 271 9.76 -2.20 -9.67
C VAL A 271 8.66 -1.94 -8.63
N ILE A 272 7.46 -1.54 -9.08
CA ILE A 272 6.29 -1.37 -8.21
C ILE A 272 5.91 -2.69 -7.54
N THR A 273 5.89 -3.79 -8.29
CA THR A 273 5.63 -5.13 -7.75
C THR A 273 6.63 -5.50 -6.66
N GLN A 274 7.92 -5.29 -6.90
CA GLN A 274 8.98 -5.52 -5.92
C GLN A 274 8.76 -4.69 -4.65
N LYS A 275 8.49 -3.39 -4.80
CA LYS A 275 8.24 -2.49 -3.67
C LYS A 275 6.97 -2.86 -2.89
N LEU A 276 5.90 -3.27 -3.56
CA LEU A 276 4.70 -3.79 -2.90
C LEU A 276 4.99 -5.07 -2.12
N LEU A 277 5.76 -6.00 -2.69
CA LEU A 277 6.15 -7.24 -2.00
C LEU A 277 7.05 -6.96 -0.80
N GLU A 278 7.93 -5.95 -0.84
CA GLU A 278 8.70 -5.50 0.34
C GLU A 278 7.76 -5.08 1.49
N LEU A 279 6.62 -4.42 1.20
CA LEU A 279 5.62 -4.10 2.23
C LEU A 279 4.97 -5.35 2.83
N PHE A 280 4.79 -6.41 2.04
CA PHE A 280 4.34 -7.72 2.53
C PHE A 280 5.45 -8.54 3.22
N ASN A 281 6.64 -7.97 3.45
CA ASN A 281 7.83 -8.66 3.93
C ASN A 281 8.21 -9.86 3.04
N SER A 282 8.00 -9.74 1.74
CA SER A 282 8.24 -10.76 0.72
C SER A 282 9.27 -10.28 -0.31
N LYS A 283 9.80 -11.23 -1.07
CA LYS A 283 10.71 -10.97 -2.19
C LYS A 283 10.21 -11.69 -3.43
N ILE A 284 10.32 -11.01 -4.58
CA ILE A 284 10.07 -11.61 -5.87
C ILE A 284 11.32 -12.30 -6.38
N LEU A 285 11.14 -13.52 -6.89
CA LEU A 285 12.14 -14.28 -7.63
C LEU A 285 11.68 -14.41 -9.08
N ALA A 286 12.63 -14.46 -10.00
CA ALA A 286 12.36 -14.64 -11.42
C ALA A 286 13.28 -15.73 -11.97
N GLU A 287 12.72 -16.66 -12.73
CA GLU A 287 13.43 -17.65 -13.51
C GLU A 287 12.99 -17.52 -14.96
N SER A 288 13.93 -17.36 -15.89
CA SER A 288 13.61 -17.15 -17.29
C SER A 288 14.69 -17.68 -18.21
N HIS A 289 14.26 -18.24 -19.33
CA HIS A 289 15.13 -18.71 -20.40
C HIS A 289 14.61 -18.20 -21.75
N PRO A 290 15.47 -17.65 -22.62
CA PRO A 290 15.07 -17.20 -23.96
C PRO A 290 14.37 -18.33 -24.75
N GLY A 291 13.19 -18.04 -25.30
CA GLY A 291 12.38 -18.97 -26.09
C GLY A 291 11.67 -20.07 -25.30
N VAL A 292 11.80 -20.11 -23.97
CA VAL A 292 11.11 -21.08 -23.10
C VAL A 292 9.99 -20.39 -22.31
N GLY A 293 10.25 -19.17 -21.79
CA GLY A 293 9.31 -18.40 -21.01
C GLY A 293 9.89 -17.84 -19.72
N THR A 294 9.02 -17.33 -18.85
CA THR A 294 9.37 -16.71 -17.58
C THR A 294 8.47 -17.22 -16.47
N CYS A 295 9.03 -17.45 -15.30
CA CYS A 295 8.30 -17.78 -14.08
C CYS A 295 8.69 -16.79 -12.97
N PHE A 296 7.72 -16.02 -12.49
CA PHE A 296 7.86 -15.17 -11.30
C PHE A 296 7.29 -15.91 -10.09
N SER A 297 8.00 -15.89 -8.97
CA SER A 297 7.55 -16.49 -7.73
C SER A 297 7.77 -15.57 -6.53
N PHE A 298 6.87 -15.64 -5.56
CA PHE A 298 6.96 -14.94 -4.29
C PHE A 298 6.11 -15.63 -3.22
N SER A 299 6.41 -15.38 -1.95
CA SER A 299 5.68 -15.99 -0.82
C SER A 299 5.12 -14.90 0.07
N ILE A 300 3.84 -14.98 0.42
CA ILE A 300 3.20 -14.04 1.36
C ILE A 300 2.69 -14.80 2.58
N ARG A 301 2.91 -14.21 3.73
CA ARG A 301 2.36 -14.67 5.00
C ARG A 301 1.08 -13.90 5.31
N PHE A 302 -0.03 -14.62 5.45
CA PHE A 302 -1.32 -14.06 5.80
C PHE A 302 -1.76 -14.53 7.18
N PRO A 303 -2.18 -13.64 8.08
CA PRO A 303 -2.94 -14.03 9.24
C PRO A 303 -4.27 -14.68 8.79
N VAL A 304 -4.65 -15.77 9.46
CA VAL A 304 -5.89 -16.49 9.16
C VAL A 304 -7.01 -15.93 10.02
N VAL A 305 -8.18 -15.73 9.41
CA VAL A 305 -9.38 -15.42 10.19
C VAL A 305 -9.81 -16.69 10.89
N ILE A 306 -9.62 -16.75 12.22
CA ILE A 306 -10.24 -17.82 13.03
C ILE A 306 -11.74 -17.50 13.05
N PRO A 307 -12.62 -18.32 12.44
CA PRO A 307 -14.04 -18.03 12.42
C PRO A 307 -14.57 -18.00 13.85
N THR A 308 -14.85 -16.81 14.36
CA THR A 308 -15.74 -16.73 15.53
C THR A 308 -17.15 -17.08 15.06
N ALA A 309 -17.92 -17.78 15.89
CA ALA A 309 -19.24 -18.35 15.56
C ALA A 309 -20.31 -17.33 15.05
N LYS A 310 -19.91 -16.11 14.73
CA LYS A 310 -20.73 -15.03 14.14
C LYS A 310 -20.46 -14.75 12.65
N ASP A 311 -19.36 -15.25 12.10
CA ASP A 311 -19.06 -15.11 10.68
C ASP A 311 -19.57 -16.32 9.91
N ILE A 312 -20.89 -16.43 9.81
CA ILE A 312 -21.50 -17.36 8.86
C ILE A 312 -21.09 -16.88 7.48
N SER A 313 -20.23 -17.63 6.82
CA SER A 313 -19.87 -17.44 5.42
C SER A 313 -21.13 -17.46 4.57
N VAL A 314 -21.65 -16.29 4.23
CA VAL A 314 -22.70 -16.17 3.22
C VAL A 314 -22.07 -16.63 1.91
N ASN A 315 -22.53 -17.76 1.38
CA ASN A 315 -22.11 -18.26 0.08
C ASN A 315 -22.49 -17.21 -0.98
N ARG A 316 -21.50 -16.39 -1.40
CA ARG A 316 -21.73 -15.22 -2.26
C ARG A 316 -22.13 -15.59 -3.69
N GLU A 317 -21.74 -16.76 -4.17
CA GLU A 317 -22.08 -17.24 -5.50
C GLU A 317 -23.57 -17.57 -5.69
N ASN A 318 -24.23 -18.01 -4.62
CA ASN A 318 -25.67 -18.35 -4.62
C ASN A 318 -26.45 -17.53 -3.61
N TYR A 319 -26.02 -16.28 -3.32
CA TYR A 319 -26.76 -15.44 -2.38
C TYR A 319 -28.14 -15.09 -2.92
N PRO A 320 -29.22 -15.51 -2.24
CA PRO A 320 -30.58 -15.16 -2.67
C PRO A 320 -30.83 -13.69 -2.33
N PHE A 321 -30.88 -12.84 -3.33
CA PHE A 321 -31.28 -11.45 -3.16
C PHE A 321 -32.79 -11.39 -2.87
N GLU A 322 -33.16 -11.47 -1.60
CA GLU A 322 -34.53 -11.31 -1.18
C GLU A 322 -35.00 -9.88 -1.47
N PRO A 323 -36.14 -9.69 -2.15
CA PRO A 323 -36.67 -8.36 -2.41
C PRO A 323 -37.09 -7.68 -1.12
N PHE A 324 -36.77 -6.40 -1.00
CA PHE A 324 -37.25 -5.58 0.13
C PHE A 324 -38.74 -5.23 -0.02
N ALA A 325 -39.37 -4.84 1.07
CA ALA A 325 -40.61 -4.09 1.00
C ALA A 325 -40.35 -2.79 0.16
N SER A 326 -41.33 -2.32 -0.57
CA SER A 326 -41.12 -1.13 -1.45
C SER A 326 -40.87 0.13 -0.63
N GLN A 327 -39.61 0.25 -0.14
CA GLN A 327 -39.12 1.35 0.68
C GLN A 327 -38.39 2.37 -0.18
N ARG A 328 -38.41 3.63 0.27
CA ARG A 328 -37.72 4.71 -0.47
C ARG A 328 -36.29 4.87 0.01
N VAL A 329 -35.34 4.82 -0.95
CA VAL A 329 -33.92 5.01 -0.71
C VAL A 329 -33.44 6.24 -1.47
N LEU A 330 -32.70 7.12 -0.81
CA LEU A 330 -32.01 8.23 -1.43
C LEU A 330 -30.57 7.81 -1.74
N LEU A 331 -30.21 7.82 -3.02
CA LEU A 331 -28.84 7.56 -3.49
C LEU A 331 -28.18 8.89 -3.83
N VAL A 332 -27.18 9.28 -3.06
CA VAL A 332 -26.41 10.51 -3.25
C VAL A 332 -25.05 10.15 -3.84
N GLU A 333 -24.84 10.51 -5.10
CA GLU A 333 -23.68 10.11 -5.90
C GLU A 333 -23.52 11.09 -7.07
N ASP A 334 -22.35 11.70 -7.24
CA ASP A 334 -22.09 12.66 -8.33
C ASP A 334 -21.70 11.97 -9.64
N ASN A 335 -21.10 10.78 -9.55
CA ASN A 335 -20.71 10.02 -10.73
C ASN A 335 -21.90 9.28 -11.35
N GLN A 336 -22.24 9.63 -12.61
CA GLN A 336 -23.40 9.07 -13.33
C GLN A 336 -23.32 7.56 -13.54
N VAL A 337 -22.11 7.00 -13.71
CA VAL A 337 -21.92 5.54 -13.90
C VAL A 337 -22.20 4.80 -12.59
N ASN A 338 -21.62 5.28 -11.48
CA ASN A 338 -21.86 4.69 -10.16
C ASN A 338 -23.35 4.78 -9.78
N LYS A 339 -23.96 5.91 -10.04
CA LYS A 339 -25.41 6.14 -9.84
C LYS A 339 -26.26 5.15 -10.61
N LEU A 340 -25.93 4.90 -11.89
CA LEU A 340 -26.63 3.95 -12.73
C LEU A 340 -26.52 2.52 -12.19
N ILE A 341 -25.30 2.11 -11.83
CA ILE A 341 -25.03 0.75 -11.33
C ILE A 341 -25.73 0.50 -9.99
N ALA A 342 -25.52 1.38 -9.00
CA ALA A 342 -26.17 1.27 -7.70
C ALA A 342 -27.70 1.34 -7.84
N GLY A 343 -28.20 2.29 -8.62
CA GLY A 343 -29.62 2.45 -8.86
C GLY A 343 -30.28 1.24 -9.51
N LYS A 344 -29.55 0.50 -10.37
CA LYS A 344 -30.03 -0.76 -10.95
C LYS A 344 -30.16 -1.85 -9.87
N PHE A 345 -29.14 -2.09 -9.08
CA PHE A 345 -29.21 -3.08 -7.99
C PHE A 345 -30.36 -2.80 -7.02
N LEU A 346 -30.49 -1.56 -6.57
CA LEU A 346 -31.55 -1.19 -5.63
C LEU A 346 -32.96 -1.41 -6.22
N LYS A 347 -33.17 -1.11 -7.50
CA LYS A 347 -34.44 -1.36 -8.19
C LYS A 347 -34.72 -2.85 -8.39
N ASP A 348 -33.69 -3.63 -8.74
CA ASP A 348 -33.79 -5.09 -8.89
C ASP A 348 -34.18 -5.75 -7.55
N TRP A 349 -33.85 -5.13 -6.41
CA TRP A 349 -34.24 -5.54 -5.07
C TRP A 349 -35.56 -4.92 -4.58
N ASN A 350 -36.39 -4.39 -5.48
CA ASN A 350 -37.70 -3.81 -5.20
C ASN A 350 -37.69 -2.51 -4.36
N LEU A 351 -36.59 -1.76 -4.35
CA LEU A 351 -36.51 -0.47 -3.67
C LEU A 351 -36.89 0.69 -4.62
N THR A 352 -37.59 1.68 -4.08
CA THR A 352 -37.89 2.92 -4.79
C THR A 352 -36.74 3.90 -4.64
N VAL A 353 -35.98 4.17 -5.71
CA VAL A 353 -34.75 4.97 -5.66
C VAL A 353 -35.00 6.37 -6.18
N LYS A 354 -34.64 7.38 -5.37
CA LYS A 354 -34.40 8.75 -5.82
C LYS A 354 -32.92 9.07 -5.73
N SER A 355 -32.41 9.93 -6.60
CA SER A 355 -30.98 10.28 -6.60
C SER A 355 -30.75 11.77 -6.51
N ALA A 356 -29.65 12.13 -5.85
CA ALA A 356 -29.11 13.48 -5.76
C ALA A 356 -27.66 13.50 -6.28
N ASP A 357 -27.24 14.61 -6.88
CA ASP A 357 -25.90 14.76 -7.48
C ASP A 357 -24.85 15.31 -6.49
N ASN A 358 -25.28 15.82 -5.34
CA ASN A 358 -24.41 16.33 -4.26
C ASN A 358 -25.16 16.39 -2.92
N GLY A 359 -24.42 16.71 -1.86
CA GLY A 359 -24.98 16.80 -0.51
C GLY A 359 -26.00 17.90 -0.31
N LEU A 360 -25.91 19.02 -1.05
CA LEU A 360 -26.85 20.12 -0.96
C LEU A 360 -28.23 19.74 -1.50
N ILE A 361 -28.26 19.11 -2.67
CA ILE A 361 -29.49 18.56 -3.27
C ILE A 361 -30.10 17.49 -2.36
N ALA A 362 -29.27 16.61 -1.81
CA ALA A 362 -29.71 15.58 -0.86
C ALA A 362 -30.41 16.21 0.37
N LEU A 363 -29.81 17.24 0.96
CA LEU A 363 -30.40 17.96 2.10
C LEU A 363 -31.75 18.61 1.78
N GLU A 364 -31.92 19.15 0.57
CA GLU A 364 -33.20 19.68 0.12
C GLU A 364 -34.25 18.59 -0.10
N MET A 365 -33.83 17.44 -0.65
CA MET A 365 -34.72 16.32 -0.92
C MET A 365 -35.26 15.68 0.37
N VAL A 366 -34.40 15.48 1.38
CA VAL A 366 -34.81 14.91 2.66
C VAL A 366 -35.76 15.82 3.42
N LYS A 367 -35.71 17.14 3.23
CA LYS A 367 -36.70 18.10 3.80
C LYS A 367 -38.07 18.02 3.14
N LYS A 368 -38.15 17.58 1.87
CA LYS A 368 -39.39 17.52 1.10
C LYS A 368 -40.06 16.14 1.19
N GLU A 369 -39.29 15.09 1.34
CA GLU A 369 -39.79 13.70 1.32
C GLU A 369 -39.08 12.86 2.38
N VAL A 370 -39.79 11.84 2.85
CA VAL A 370 -39.27 10.88 3.84
C VAL A 370 -38.65 9.71 3.09
N TYR A 371 -37.45 9.33 3.50
CA TYR A 371 -36.70 8.16 3.02
C TYR A 371 -36.49 7.17 4.16
N SER A 372 -36.41 5.89 3.82
CA SER A 372 -36.10 4.83 4.78
C SER A 372 -34.61 4.60 4.98
N LEU A 373 -33.80 5.00 4.00
CA LEU A 373 -32.34 4.86 4.00
C LEU A 373 -31.71 5.89 3.07
N ILE A 374 -30.50 6.35 3.42
CA ILE A 374 -29.68 7.19 2.55
C ILE A 374 -28.35 6.47 2.28
N LEU A 375 -28.01 6.29 1.01
CA LEU A 375 -26.68 5.91 0.55
C LEU A 375 -25.95 7.18 0.13
N MET A 376 -24.85 7.53 0.82
CA MET A 376 -24.19 8.83 0.73
C MET A 376 -22.75 8.69 0.27
N ASP A 377 -22.41 9.17 -0.91
CA ASP A 377 -21.00 9.33 -1.30
C ASP A 377 -20.30 10.33 -0.38
N LEU A 378 -19.07 10.02 -0.02
CA LEU A 378 -18.26 10.90 0.84
C LEU A 378 -17.63 12.06 0.07
N GLN A 379 -17.27 11.85 -1.19
CA GLN A 379 -16.56 12.84 -2.01
C GLN A 379 -17.44 13.35 -3.14
N MET A 380 -18.00 14.52 -2.94
CA MET A 380 -18.88 15.18 -3.93
C MET A 380 -18.59 16.68 -3.97
N PRO A 381 -18.85 17.35 -5.12
CA PRO A 381 -18.72 18.80 -5.24
C PRO A 381 -19.77 19.53 -4.41
N GLU A 382 -19.54 20.81 -4.13
CA GLU A 382 -20.42 21.77 -3.42
C GLU A 382 -20.58 21.42 -1.91
N MET A 383 -21.12 20.28 -1.58
CA MET A 383 -21.29 19.76 -0.22
C MET A 383 -20.92 18.27 -0.19
N ASP A 384 -19.88 17.93 0.55
CA ASP A 384 -19.44 16.56 0.72
C ASP A 384 -20.38 15.74 1.62
N GLY A 385 -20.20 14.39 1.63
CA GLY A 385 -21.08 13.51 2.37
C GLY A 385 -21.01 13.68 3.89
N TYR A 386 -19.86 14.08 4.44
CA TYR A 386 -19.72 14.36 5.88
C TYR A 386 -20.52 15.58 6.28
N GLN A 387 -20.41 16.65 5.52
CA GLN A 387 -21.16 17.90 5.73
C GLN A 387 -22.67 17.66 5.56
N ALA A 388 -23.06 16.92 4.53
CA ALA A 388 -24.46 16.59 4.27
C ALA A 388 -25.08 15.77 5.40
N SER A 389 -24.38 14.72 5.88
CA SER A 389 -24.84 13.91 7.00
C SER A 389 -24.97 14.74 8.28
N ALA A 390 -23.97 15.53 8.64
CA ALA A 390 -24.03 16.41 9.79
C ALA A 390 -25.18 17.43 9.70
N ALA A 391 -25.43 18.01 8.50
CA ALA A 391 -26.54 18.93 8.25
C ALA A 391 -27.89 18.25 8.38
N ILE A 392 -28.05 17.01 7.87
CA ILE A 392 -29.30 16.22 8.03
C ILE A 392 -29.56 15.94 9.51
N ARG A 393 -28.55 15.49 10.27
CA ARG A 393 -28.67 15.26 11.71
C ARG A 393 -28.96 16.56 12.49
N GLY A 394 -28.40 17.69 12.04
CA GLY A 394 -28.58 19.02 12.61
C GLY A 394 -30.00 19.57 12.50
N ILE A 395 -30.90 18.98 11.69
CA ILE A 395 -32.32 19.35 11.65
C ILE A 395 -32.99 19.06 13.02
N GLY A 396 -32.48 18.08 13.78
CA GLY A 396 -32.82 17.88 15.19
C GLY A 396 -34.18 17.30 15.48
N THR A 397 -34.93 16.83 14.49
CA THR A 397 -36.27 16.22 14.63
C THR A 397 -36.34 14.89 13.90
N GLU A 398 -37.29 14.02 14.27
CA GLU A 398 -37.59 12.82 13.50
C GLU A 398 -38.21 13.18 12.13
N PRO A 399 -37.90 12.43 11.05
CA PRO A 399 -37.07 11.20 11.01
C PRO A 399 -35.56 11.46 10.82
N TYR A 400 -35.09 12.70 10.80
CA TYR A 400 -33.72 13.05 10.43
C TYR A 400 -32.66 12.60 11.42
N ILE A 401 -33.03 12.43 12.71
CA ILE A 401 -32.13 11.91 13.74
C ILE A 401 -31.88 10.41 13.55
N SER A 402 -32.93 9.64 13.20
CA SER A 402 -32.92 8.17 13.18
C SER A 402 -32.70 7.55 11.82
N ILE A 403 -32.94 8.27 10.72
CA ILE A 403 -32.79 7.73 9.35
C ILE A 403 -31.39 7.13 9.15
N PRO A 404 -31.27 5.84 8.75
CA PRO A 404 -29.97 5.24 8.49
C PRO A 404 -29.27 5.95 7.31
N ILE A 405 -28.00 6.35 7.53
CA ILE A 405 -27.12 6.88 6.50
C ILE A 405 -25.91 5.95 6.38
N ILE A 406 -25.75 5.34 5.21
CA ILE A 406 -24.61 4.47 4.89
C ILE A 406 -23.70 5.21 3.94
N ALA A 407 -22.43 5.40 4.35
CA ALA A 407 -21.41 6.02 3.52
C ALA A 407 -20.99 5.12 2.36
N LEU A 408 -20.80 5.69 1.18
CA LEU A 408 -20.15 5.06 0.03
C LEU A 408 -18.73 5.66 -0.06
N THR A 409 -17.67 4.88 0.16
CA THR A 409 -16.31 5.38 0.26
C THR A 409 -15.36 4.71 -0.73
N ALA A 410 -14.42 5.45 -1.27
CA ALA A 410 -13.35 4.91 -2.13
C ALA A 410 -12.24 4.18 -1.33
N ALA A 411 -12.19 4.33 0.00
CA ALA A 411 -11.16 3.74 0.85
C ALA A 411 -11.78 3.24 2.16
N ALA A 412 -11.55 1.97 2.49
CA ALA A 412 -11.91 1.36 3.77
C ALA A 412 -10.77 1.57 4.81
N ARG A 413 -10.40 2.83 5.10
CA ARG A 413 -9.37 3.13 6.10
C ARG A 413 -9.98 3.31 7.49
N SER A 414 -9.24 2.93 8.53
CA SER A 414 -9.64 3.15 9.93
C SER A 414 -9.98 4.62 10.22
N ASP A 415 -9.22 5.54 9.63
CA ASP A 415 -9.41 6.99 9.79
C ASP A 415 -10.74 7.47 9.18
N VAL A 416 -11.20 6.83 8.07
CA VAL A 416 -12.49 7.12 7.43
C VAL A 416 -13.63 6.63 8.30
N SER A 417 -13.50 5.46 8.93
CA SER A 417 -14.49 4.90 9.85
C SER A 417 -14.82 5.87 10.99
N ASP A 418 -13.80 6.39 11.68
CA ASP A 418 -13.99 7.33 12.79
C ASP A 418 -14.69 8.63 12.35
N GLN A 419 -14.35 9.14 11.18
CA GLN A 419 -14.94 10.36 10.64
C GLN A 419 -16.39 10.14 10.17
N VAL A 420 -16.70 8.99 9.56
CA VAL A 420 -18.05 8.58 9.16
C VAL A 420 -18.99 8.57 10.37
N PHE A 421 -18.60 7.90 11.46
CA PHE A 421 -19.44 7.84 12.65
C PHE A 421 -19.55 9.20 13.36
N LYS A 422 -18.48 10.00 13.42
CA LYS A 422 -18.49 11.36 13.99
C LYS A 422 -19.41 12.31 13.23
N SER A 423 -19.59 12.12 11.92
CA SER A 423 -20.53 12.93 11.11
C SER A 423 -21.99 12.47 11.21
N GLY A 424 -22.28 11.46 12.04
CA GLY A 424 -23.63 10.96 12.28
C GLY A 424 -24.10 9.89 11.28
N MET A 425 -23.22 9.30 10.47
CA MET A 425 -23.55 8.15 9.65
C MET A 425 -23.55 6.85 10.45
N ASN A 426 -24.27 5.84 9.98
CA ASN A 426 -24.51 4.60 10.72
C ASN A 426 -23.60 3.44 10.27
N ASP A 427 -23.11 3.47 9.02
CA ASP A 427 -22.28 2.41 8.45
C ASP A 427 -21.55 2.94 7.19
N PHE A 428 -20.68 2.13 6.61
CA PHE A 428 -20.02 2.46 5.34
C PHE A 428 -19.83 1.24 4.44
N ILE A 429 -19.69 1.48 3.13
CA ILE A 429 -19.41 0.47 2.09
C ILE A 429 -18.29 1.02 1.20
N SER A 430 -17.29 0.18 0.94
CA SER A 430 -16.21 0.55 0.01
C SER A 430 -16.66 0.46 -1.45
N LYS A 431 -16.23 1.41 -2.27
CA LYS A 431 -16.37 1.38 -3.73
C LYS A 431 -15.12 0.75 -4.38
N PRO A 432 -15.26 -0.08 -5.42
CA PRO A 432 -16.51 -0.58 -5.99
C PRO A 432 -17.20 -1.56 -5.04
N PHE A 433 -18.50 -1.39 -4.82
CA PHE A 433 -19.25 -2.23 -3.88
C PHE A 433 -19.67 -3.56 -4.52
N ASN A 434 -19.52 -4.62 -3.73
CA ASN A 434 -20.06 -5.93 -4.07
C ASN A 434 -21.58 -5.90 -3.85
N PRO A 435 -22.42 -6.41 -4.79
CA PRO A 435 -23.87 -6.42 -4.64
C PRO A 435 -24.35 -7.14 -3.37
N VAL A 436 -23.71 -8.24 -2.98
CA VAL A 436 -24.06 -9.00 -1.77
C VAL A 436 -23.81 -8.17 -0.51
N ASP A 437 -22.64 -7.51 -0.42
CA ASP A 437 -22.30 -6.67 0.73
C ASP A 437 -23.23 -5.46 0.83
N LEU A 438 -23.59 -4.84 -0.29
CA LEU A 438 -24.55 -3.76 -0.34
C LEU A 438 -25.94 -4.25 0.13
N HIS A 439 -26.41 -5.39 -0.38
CA HIS A 439 -27.68 -5.96 0.00
C HIS A 439 -27.74 -6.32 1.51
N LEU A 440 -26.71 -6.98 2.03
CA LEU A 440 -26.61 -7.34 3.44
C LEU A 440 -26.63 -6.11 4.37
N LYS A 441 -25.89 -5.06 3.99
CA LYS A 441 -25.90 -3.82 4.77
C LYS A 441 -27.25 -3.10 4.71
N ILE A 442 -27.88 -3.06 3.56
CA ILE A 442 -29.23 -2.51 3.45
C ILE A 442 -30.21 -3.34 4.28
N LYS A 443 -30.13 -4.68 4.21
CA LYS A 443 -30.98 -5.60 5.00
C LYS A 443 -30.83 -5.39 6.51
N LYS A 444 -29.64 -5.05 6.99
CA LYS A 444 -29.38 -4.73 8.42
C LYS A 444 -30.24 -3.55 8.91
N TYR A 445 -30.60 -2.60 8.03
CA TYR A 445 -31.30 -1.37 8.41
C TYR A 445 -32.76 -1.32 7.93
N LEU A 446 -33.13 -2.09 6.92
CA LEU A 446 -34.48 -2.10 6.32
C LEU A 446 -35.24 -3.42 6.53
N GLY A 447 -34.52 -4.50 6.92
CA GLY A 447 -35.05 -5.85 7.04
C GLY A 447 -35.77 -6.16 8.32
#